data_eae374e7b3636a645e8febfe84f19628
#
_entry.id   eae374e7b3636a645e8febfe84f19628
#
_cell.length_a   1.000
_cell.length_b   1.000
_cell.length_c   1.000
_cell.angle_alpha   90.00
_cell.angle_beta   90.00
_cell.angle_gamma   90.00
#
_symmetry.space_group_name_H-M   'P 1'
#
loop_
_entity.id
_entity.type
_entity.pdbx_description
1 polymer ?
#
loop_
_entity_poly.entity_id
_entity_poly.type
_entity_poly.pdbx_seq_one_letter_code
_entity_poly.pdbx_strand_id
1 'polypeptide(L)'
;MRYAALNQGADSLASFDGFIPANIPTFNKLPNPSDPIAVGGRYSDEQLYALALYIYSLKPPPNPNKFDAAAARGQKVFANEGCTRCHTPPLYTNNKLTPAPGFTVPEDARAKYDISSVSVGTDPSLATNTRRGTGYYKVPSIKGVWYRSMFGHSGWCATLEDWFDPKRLNDDYVPTGFKPYNVKTFAVKGHTFGLDLTPQEKQDLIAFLKTL
;
A
#
# COMPACT_ATOMS: atom_id res chain seq x y z
N MET A 1 -9.48 9.42 -4.91
CA MET A 1 -10.80 8.83 -5.16
C MET A 1 -10.89 8.11 -6.50
N ARG A 2 -10.66 8.76 -7.64
CA ARG A 2 -10.70 8.09 -8.97
C ARG A 2 -9.84 6.83 -9.02
N TYR A 3 -8.62 6.88 -8.49
CA TYR A 3 -7.75 5.71 -8.44
C TYR A 3 -8.38 4.53 -7.65
N ALA A 4 -8.97 4.83 -6.51
CA ALA A 4 -9.65 3.80 -5.71
C ALA A 4 -10.87 3.23 -6.46
N ALA A 5 -11.65 4.08 -7.11
CA ALA A 5 -12.78 3.65 -7.93
C ALA A 5 -12.34 2.74 -9.08
N LEU A 6 -11.25 3.09 -9.79
CA LEU A 6 -10.66 2.27 -10.84
C LEU A 6 -10.25 0.90 -10.32
N ASN A 7 -9.54 0.85 -9.19
CA ASN A 7 -9.08 -0.40 -8.58
C ASN A 7 -10.23 -1.29 -8.11
N GLN A 8 -11.32 -0.70 -7.64
CA GLN A 8 -12.52 -1.43 -7.21
C GLN A 8 -13.43 -1.81 -8.39
N GLY A 9 -13.07 -1.42 -9.60
CA GLY A 9 -13.90 -1.65 -10.78
C GLY A 9 -15.10 -0.72 -10.90
N ALA A 10 -15.22 0.26 -10.00
CA ALA A 10 -16.16 1.35 -10.07
C ALA A 10 -15.43 2.58 -10.61
N ASP A 11 -15.89 3.14 -11.70
CA ASP A 11 -15.20 4.19 -12.41
C ASP A 11 -16.15 5.32 -12.77
N SER A 12 -15.64 6.56 -12.88
CA SER A 12 -16.43 7.65 -13.43
C SER A 12 -16.35 7.66 -14.95
N LEU A 13 -17.38 8.17 -15.60
CA LEU A 13 -17.41 8.32 -17.06
C LEU A 13 -16.29 9.22 -17.59
N ALA A 14 -15.83 10.17 -16.77
CA ALA A 14 -14.76 11.11 -17.12
C ALA A 14 -13.35 10.58 -16.89
N SER A 15 -13.17 9.41 -16.29
CA SER A 15 -11.86 8.90 -15.86
C SER A 15 -11.08 8.14 -16.92
N PHE A 16 -11.64 7.96 -18.13
CA PHE A 16 -10.97 7.20 -19.17
C PHE A 16 -9.88 7.98 -19.92
N ASP A 17 -9.98 9.30 -19.96
CA ASP A 17 -9.15 10.13 -20.84
C ASP A 17 -7.87 10.63 -20.16
N GLY A 18 -7.08 9.84 -19.55
CA GLY A 18 -5.76 10.30 -19.15
C GLY A 18 -5.21 9.75 -17.85
N PHE A 19 -5.97 8.92 -17.15
CA PHE A 19 -5.51 8.33 -15.89
C PHE A 19 -4.90 6.94 -16.07
N ILE A 20 -5.19 6.29 -17.18
CA ILE A 20 -4.74 4.94 -17.48
C ILE A 20 -3.56 5.03 -18.43
N PRO A 21 -2.38 4.49 -18.07
CA PRO A 21 -1.25 4.45 -18.98
C PRO A 21 -1.62 3.72 -20.27
N ALA A 22 -1.42 4.40 -21.41
CA ALA A 22 -1.77 3.87 -22.74
C ALA A 22 -1.06 2.56 -23.11
N ASN A 23 -0.04 2.20 -22.35
CA ASN A 23 0.79 1.02 -22.56
C ASN A 23 0.35 -0.24 -21.79
N ILE A 24 -0.77 -0.19 -21.06
CA ILE A 24 -1.34 -1.37 -20.42
C ILE A 24 -2.50 -1.89 -21.29
N PRO A 25 -2.32 -2.99 -22.05
CA PRO A 25 -3.30 -3.43 -23.05
C PRO A 25 -4.69 -3.75 -22.46
N THR A 26 -4.74 -4.17 -21.21
CA THR A 26 -5.98 -4.50 -20.49
C THR A 26 -6.84 -3.28 -20.18
N PHE A 27 -6.25 -2.08 -20.20
CA PHE A 27 -6.94 -0.84 -19.93
C PHE A 27 -7.41 -0.09 -21.18
N ASN A 28 -6.83 -0.41 -22.34
CA ASN A 28 -7.20 0.24 -23.59
C ASN A 28 -8.55 -0.23 -24.16
N LYS A 29 -9.14 -1.24 -23.53
CA LYS A 29 -10.52 -1.63 -23.87
C LYS A 29 -11.47 -0.85 -22.98
N LEU A 30 -12.00 0.24 -23.53
CA LEU A 30 -13.23 0.81 -22.97
C LEU A 30 -14.25 -0.32 -22.80
N PRO A 31 -14.93 -0.41 -21.65
CA PRO A 31 -16.05 -1.31 -21.53
C PRO A 31 -16.99 -1.03 -22.70
N ASN A 32 -17.42 -2.08 -23.38
CA ASN A 32 -18.39 -1.93 -24.47
C ASN A 32 -19.59 -1.12 -23.92
N PRO A 33 -19.95 0.02 -24.50
CA PRO A 33 -21.09 0.83 -24.03
C PRO A 33 -22.40 0.05 -23.98
N SER A 34 -22.48 -1.05 -24.74
CA SER A 34 -23.62 -1.97 -24.77
C SER A 34 -23.56 -3.03 -23.66
N ASP A 35 -22.49 -3.11 -22.87
CA ASP A 35 -22.41 -4.05 -21.76
C ASP A 35 -23.09 -3.45 -20.52
N PRO A 36 -24.25 -4.00 -20.07
CA PRO A 36 -24.97 -3.48 -18.91
C PRO A 36 -24.14 -3.47 -17.62
N ILE A 37 -23.18 -4.38 -17.51
CA ILE A 37 -22.28 -4.47 -16.35
C ILE A 37 -21.24 -3.36 -16.38
N ALA A 38 -20.80 -2.94 -17.58
CA ALA A 38 -19.84 -1.87 -17.73
C ALA A 38 -20.40 -0.49 -17.38
N VAL A 39 -21.71 -0.31 -17.57
CA VAL A 39 -22.41 0.97 -17.28
C VAL A 39 -22.91 1.03 -15.84
N GLY A 40 -23.31 -0.10 -15.26
CA GLY A 40 -23.97 -0.15 -13.95
C GLY A 40 -23.05 0.09 -12.73
N GLY A 41 -21.74 0.11 -12.91
CA GLY A 41 -20.76 0.27 -11.81
C GLY A 41 -20.01 1.62 -11.80
N ARG A 42 -20.48 2.60 -12.55
CA ARG A 42 -19.79 3.89 -12.66
C ARG A 42 -20.39 4.95 -11.77
N TYR A 43 -19.51 5.73 -11.15
CA TYR A 43 -19.90 6.88 -10.35
C TYR A 43 -19.61 8.18 -11.11
N SER A 44 -20.48 9.16 -10.99
CA SER A 44 -20.21 10.51 -11.48
C SER A 44 -19.08 11.17 -10.67
N ASP A 45 -18.46 12.22 -11.21
CA ASP A 45 -17.44 12.97 -10.50
C ASP A 45 -18.01 13.62 -9.23
N GLU A 46 -19.26 14.05 -9.25
CA GLU A 46 -19.97 14.61 -8.10
C GLU A 46 -20.16 13.56 -6.99
N GLN A 47 -20.51 12.33 -7.36
CA GLN A 47 -20.63 11.21 -6.41
C GLN A 47 -19.29 10.86 -5.79
N LEU A 48 -18.21 10.80 -6.59
CA LEU A 48 -16.87 10.56 -6.10
C LEU A 48 -16.36 11.70 -5.22
N TYR A 49 -16.71 12.94 -5.54
CA TYR A 49 -16.39 14.10 -4.73
C TYR A 49 -17.15 14.09 -3.39
N ALA A 50 -18.44 13.81 -3.41
CA ALA A 50 -19.25 13.69 -2.20
C ALA A 50 -18.73 12.55 -1.29
N LEU A 51 -18.34 11.40 -1.88
CA LEU A 51 -17.71 10.31 -1.14
C LEU A 51 -16.37 10.74 -0.53
N ALA A 52 -15.57 11.52 -1.26
CA ALA A 52 -14.31 12.07 -0.74
C ALA A 52 -14.56 12.97 0.47
N LEU A 53 -15.51 13.88 0.39
CA LEU A 53 -15.88 14.76 1.50
C LEU A 53 -16.36 13.98 2.72
N TYR A 54 -17.19 12.94 2.49
CA TYR A 54 -17.64 12.07 3.57
C TYR A 54 -16.46 11.37 4.25
N ILE A 55 -15.54 10.77 3.48
CA ILE A 55 -14.36 10.10 4.06
C ILE A 55 -13.48 11.09 4.83
N TYR A 56 -13.28 12.31 4.32
CA TYR A 56 -12.53 13.34 5.03
C TYR A 56 -13.22 13.84 6.31
N SER A 57 -14.53 13.72 6.40
CA SER A 57 -15.27 14.07 7.62
C SER A 57 -15.15 13.04 8.74
N LEU A 58 -14.72 11.81 8.43
CA LEU A 58 -14.54 10.75 9.41
C LEU A 58 -13.37 11.08 10.34
N LYS A 59 -13.63 11.02 11.62
CA LYS A 59 -12.59 11.19 12.64
C LYS A 59 -12.00 9.83 12.99
N PRO A 60 -10.67 9.70 13.02
CA PRO A 60 -10.04 8.46 13.51
C PRO A 60 -10.33 8.27 14.99
N PRO A 61 -10.35 7.02 15.49
CA PRO A 61 -10.46 6.77 16.91
C PRO A 61 -9.27 7.40 17.64
N PRO A 62 -9.44 7.84 18.90
CA PRO A 62 -8.34 8.37 19.70
C PRO A 62 -7.29 7.28 19.94
N ASN A 63 -6.02 7.59 19.68
CA ASN A 63 -4.93 6.67 19.91
C ASN A 63 -4.65 6.51 21.41
N PRO A 64 -4.76 5.31 22.01
CA PRO A 64 -4.45 5.07 23.40
C PRO A 64 -2.96 5.00 23.70
N ASN A 65 -2.11 4.83 22.67
CA ASN A 65 -0.67 4.70 22.85
C ASN A 65 -0.02 6.08 23.05
N LYS A 66 0.79 6.21 24.09
CA LYS A 66 1.48 7.45 24.42
C LYS A 66 2.87 7.47 23.81
N PHE A 67 3.32 8.66 23.44
CA PHE A 67 4.69 8.86 23.00
C PHE A 67 5.59 8.92 24.26
N ASP A 68 6.09 7.76 24.67
CA ASP A 68 6.95 7.56 25.82
C ASP A 68 8.44 7.47 25.44
N ALA A 69 9.30 7.10 26.40
CA ALA A 69 10.73 6.96 26.17
C ALA A 69 11.07 5.85 25.14
N ALA A 70 10.29 4.78 25.08
CA ALA A 70 10.47 3.71 24.09
C ALA A 70 10.11 4.22 22.70
N ALA A 71 8.98 4.91 22.56
CA ALA A 71 8.57 5.54 21.31
C ALA A 71 9.58 6.59 20.84
N ALA A 72 10.18 7.36 21.75
CA ALA A 72 11.22 8.34 21.41
C ALA A 72 12.50 7.67 20.85
N ARG A 73 12.91 6.53 21.40
CA ARG A 73 14.01 5.73 20.84
C ARG A 73 13.62 5.15 19.48
N GLY A 74 12.41 4.61 19.38
CA GLY A 74 11.86 4.06 18.15
C GLY A 74 11.76 5.07 17.01
N GLN A 75 11.47 6.34 17.31
CA GLN A 75 11.49 7.42 16.34
C GLN A 75 12.89 7.62 15.73
N LYS A 76 13.94 7.48 16.56
CA LYS A 76 15.33 7.54 16.07
C LYS A 76 15.66 6.33 15.21
N VAL A 77 15.25 5.14 15.62
CA VAL A 77 15.40 3.91 14.81
C VAL A 77 14.70 4.09 13.47
N PHE A 78 13.47 4.57 13.46
CA PHE A 78 12.69 4.84 12.23
C PHE A 78 13.43 5.78 11.25
N ALA A 79 14.08 6.81 11.78
CA ALA A 79 14.87 7.73 10.96
C ALA A 79 16.16 7.08 10.44
N ASN A 80 16.90 6.37 11.30
CA ASN A 80 18.17 5.74 10.98
C ASN A 80 18.03 4.61 9.95
N GLU A 81 16.95 3.84 10.04
CA GLU A 81 16.59 2.79 9.06
C GLU A 81 16.12 3.35 7.71
N GLY A 82 16.05 4.67 7.58
CA GLY A 82 15.66 5.33 6.35
C GLY A 82 14.17 5.22 6.00
N CYS A 83 13.33 4.83 6.95
CA CYS A 83 11.86 4.73 6.76
C CYS A 83 11.26 6.08 6.34
N THR A 84 11.84 7.18 6.80
CA THR A 84 11.43 8.56 6.48
C THR A 84 11.54 8.91 5.00
N ARG A 85 12.34 8.17 4.21
CA ARG A 85 12.47 8.40 2.75
C ARG A 85 11.15 8.18 2.02
N CYS A 86 10.36 7.21 2.50
CA CYS A 86 9.06 6.88 1.94
C CYS A 86 7.92 7.31 2.87
N HIS A 87 8.04 7.04 4.15
CA HIS A 87 7.06 7.40 5.18
C HIS A 87 7.39 8.76 5.81
N THR A 88 7.30 9.82 5.00
CA THR A 88 7.68 11.19 5.36
C THR A 88 6.62 11.83 6.28
N PRO A 89 7.01 12.37 7.48
CA PRO A 89 6.10 13.14 8.31
C PRO A 89 5.59 14.41 7.58
N PRO A 90 4.45 14.96 7.98
CA PRO A 90 3.56 14.55 9.08
C PRO A 90 2.55 13.45 8.69
N LEU A 91 2.39 13.16 7.42
CA LEU A 91 1.44 12.17 6.90
C LEU A 91 2.01 10.76 6.90
N TYR A 92 3.31 10.60 7.14
CA TYR A 92 4.03 9.34 7.08
C TYR A 92 3.82 8.59 5.75
N THR A 93 3.84 9.36 4.69
CA THR A 93 3.88 8.93 3.29
C THR A 93 4.40 10.08 2.42
N ASN A 94 5.19 9.78 1.42
CA ASN A 94 5.56 10.71 0.37
C ASN A 94 4.62 10.64 -0.84
N ASN A 95 3.59 9.79 -0.78
CA ASN A 95 2.62 9.53 -1.86
C ASN A 95 3.20 8.99 -3.18
N LYS A 96 4.50 8.71 -3.25
CA LYS A 96 5.14 8.22 -4.48
C LYS A 96 4.66 6.83 -4.86
N LEU A 97 4.78 6.53 -6.14
CA LEU A 97 4.59 5.19 -6.68
C LEU A 97 5.91 4.42 -6.60
N THR A 98 5.86 3.19 -6.13
CA THR A 98 6.99 2.26 -6.17
C THR A 98 6.74 1.20 -7.24
N PRO A 99 7.67 0.95 -8.17
CA PRO A 99 7.47 -0.07 -9.19
C PRO A 99 7.45 -1.47 -8.55
N ALA A 100 6.57 -2.31 -9.03
CA ALA A 100 6.56 -3.72 -8.64
C ALA A 100 7.83 -4.42 -9.12
N PRO A 101 8.31 -5.47 -8.41
CA PRO A 101 9.44 -6.26 -8.87
C PRO A 101 9.23 -6.78 -10.30
N GLY A 102 10.25 -6.60 -11.15
CA GLY A 102 10.20 -7.04 -12.55
C GLY A 102 9.38 -6.13 -13.49
N PHE A 103 8.75 -5.08 -12.98
CA PHE A 103 8.03 -4.14 -13.84
C PHE A 103 8.97 -3.10 -14.43
N THR A 104 8.99 -3.00 -15.76
CA THR A 104 9.74 -1.96 -16.47
C THR A 104 8.92 -0.67 -16.51
N VAL A 105 9.40 0.36 -15.85
CA VAL A 105 8.73 1.67 -15.84
C VAL A 105 8.86 2.31 -17.22
N PRO A 106 7.74 2.62 -17.89
CA PRO A 106 7.76 3.35 -19.16
C PRO A 106 8.41 4.73 -19.01
N GLU A 107 9.12 5.17 -20.03
CA GLU A 107 9.84 6.44 -19.99
C GLU A 107 8.89 7.63 -19.82
N ASP A 108 7.77 7.62 -20.53
CA ASP A 108 6.74 8.65 -20.43
C ASP A 108 6.06 8.68 -19.06
N ALA A 109 5.99 7.55 -18.36
CA ALA A 109 5.43 7.50 -17.02
C ALA A 109 6.30 8.23 -15.99
N ARG A 110 7.64 8.21 -16.16
CA ARG A 110 8.56 8.95 -15.29
C ARG A 110 8.38 10.47 -15.38
N ALA A 111 7.98 10.96 -16.54
CA ALA A 111 7.70 12.38 -16.75
C ALA A 111 6.34 12.81 -16.17
N LYS A 112 5.40 11.88 -16.04
CA LYS A 112 4.01 12.18 -15.66
C LYS A 112 3.71 11.94 -14.18
N TYR A 113 4.42 10.98 -13.56
CA TYR A 113 4.09 10.50 -12.22
C TYR A 113 5.30 10.58 -11.29
N ASP A 114 5.03 10.82 -10.03
CA ASP A 114 6.06 10.82 -8.98
C ASP A 114 6.42 9.37 -8.60
N ILE A 115 7.36 8.79 -9.34
CA ILE A 115 7.77 7.39 -9.22
C ILE A 115 9.09 7.32 -8.46
N SER A 116 9.14 6.49 -7.43
CA SER A 116 10.36 6.13 -6.72
C SER A 116 11.30 5.35 -7.64
N SER A 117 12.59 5.62 -7.54
CA SER A 117 13.63 4.83 -8.22
C SER A 117 13.79 3.43 -7.64
N VAL A 118 13.24 3.17 -6.44
CA VAL A 118 13.44 1.94 -5.69
C VAL A 118 12.15 1.13 -5.65
N SER A 119 12.24 -0.13 -6.10
CA SER A 119 11.25 -1.15 -5.78
C SER A 119 11.46 -1.65 -4.36
N VAL A 120 10.40 -1.77 -3.58
CA VAL A 120 10.48 -2.35 -2.23
C VAL A 120 10.46 -3.88 -2.23
N GLY A 121 10.38 -4.50 -3.39
CA GLY A 121 10.53 -5.96 -3.57
C GLY A 121 9.37 -6.82 -3.08
N THR A 122 8.23 -6.22 -2.71
CA THR A 122 7.04 -6.98 -2.27
C THR A 122 6.38 -7.71 -3.42
N ASP A 123 5.51 -8.68 -3.12
CA ASP A 123 4.78 -9.49 -4.10
C ASP A 123 4.16 -8.61 -5.20
N PRO A 124 4.51 -8.84 -6.48
CA PRO A 124 4.03 -8.03 -7.58
C PRO A 124 2.59 -8.33 -8.00
N SER A 125 1.99 -9.43 -7.54
CA SER A 125 0.75 -10.00 -8.11
C SER A 125 -0.39 -9.00 -8.16
N LEU A 126 -0.62 -8.22 -7.11
CA LEU A 126 -1.69 -7.22 -7.13
C LEU A 126 -1.41 -6.05 -8.06
N ALA A 127 -0.13 -5.70 -8.26
CA ALA A 127 0.25 -4.61 -9.15
C ALA A 127 0.28 -5.02 -10.63
N THR A 128 0.50 -6.30 -10.93
CA THR A 128 0.72 -6.78 -12.30
C THR A 128 -0.40 -7.68 -12.81
N ASN A 129 -1.00 -8.51 -11.96
CA ASN A 129 -1.89 -9.59 -12.35
C ASN A 129 -3.36 -9.33 -12.04
N THR A 130 -3.69 -8.27 -11.29
CA THR A 130 -5.09 -7.89 -11.11
C THR A 130 -5.63 -7.28 -12.38
N ARG A 131 -6.97 -7.28 -12.53
CA ARG A 131 -7.62 -6.74 -13.73
C ARG A 131 -7.25 -5.28 -14.07
N ARG A 132 -6.60 -4.57 -13.13
CA ARG A 132 -6.16 -3.18 -13.28
C ARG A 132 -4.67 -3.02 -12.97
N GLY A 133 -3.89 -4.06 -13.18
CA GLY A 133 -2.45 -4.06 -12.92
C GLY A 133 -1.74 -2.85 -13.52
N THR A 134 -1.36 -1.91 -12.67
CA THR A 134 -0.69 -0.68 -13.08
C THR A 134 0.83 -0.82 -13.09
N GLY A 135 1.35 -1.87 -12.49
CA GLY A 135 2.79 -2.09 -12.28
C GLY A 135 3.35 -1.35 -11.07
N TYR A 136 2.53 -0.65 -10.30
CA TYR A 136 2.97 0.15 -9.16
C TYR A 136 2.19 -0.12 -7.89
N TYR A 137 2.87 0.10 -6.78
CA TYR A 137 2.26 0.29 -5.46
C TYR A 137 2.46 1.73 -5.01
N LYS A 138 1.47 2.31 -4.39
CA LYS A 138 1.59 3.61 -3.76
C LYS A 138 2.14 3.44 -2.34
N VAL A 139 3.07 4.29 -1.94
CA VAL A 139 3.53 4.34 -0.54
C VAL A 139 2.36 4.73 0.36
N PRO A 140 1.86 3.83 1.22
CA PRO A 140 0.74 4.13 2.09
C PRO A 140 1.16 5.02 3.26
N SER A 141 0.21 5.81 3.78
CA SER A 141 0.39 6.40 5.09
C SER A 141 0.36 5.30 6.16
N ILE A 142 1.30 5.37 7.10
CA ILE A 142 1.34 4.47 8.26
C ILE A 142 0.68 5.08 9.50
N LYS A 143 -0.03 6.20 9.37
CA LYS A 143 -0.88 6.70 10.46
C LYS A 143 -2.00 5.72 10.77
N GLY A 144 -2.25 5.50 12.04
CA GLY A 144 -3.27 4.58 12.50
C GLY A 144 -2.88 3.09 12.43
N VAL A 145 -1.60 2.75 12.26
CA VAL A 145 -1.16 1.33 12.25
C VAL A 145 -1.43 0.62 13.57
N TRP A 146 -1.62 1.37 14.67
CA TRP A 146 -1.91 0.81 15.99
C TRP A 146 -3.25 0.08 16.07
N TYR A 147 -4.24 0.47 15.26
CA TYR A 147 -5.57 -0.18 15.22
C TYR A 147 -5.81 -1.00 13.95
N ARG A 148 -4.84 -0.99 13.03
CA ARG A 148 -4.89 -1.84 11.84
C ARG A 148 -4.28 -3.20 12.16
N SER A 149 -4.83 -4.21 11.56
CA SER A 149 -4.26 -5.55 11.52
C SER A 149 -4.11 -5.97 10.05
N MET A 150 -3.37 -7.05 9.85
CA MET A 150 -3.14 -7.65 8.54
C MET A 150 -2.30 -6.74 7.61
N PHE A 151 -1.01 -6.75 7.87
CA PHE A 151 0.00 -6.00 7.13
C PHE A 151 0.43 -6.71 5.83
N GLY A 152 0.94 -5.91 4.88
CA GLY A 152 1.25 -6.35 3.52
C GLY A 152 0.08 -6.17 2.57
N HIS A 153 0.32 -6.35 1.25
CA HIS A 153 -0.69 -6.08 0.22
C HIS A 153 -1.93 -6.97 0.33
N SER A 154 -1.76 -8.20 0.79
CA SER A 154 -2.85 -9.17 0.99
C SER A 154 -3.07 -9.50 2.46
N GLY A 155 -2.47 -8.75 3.38
CA GLY A 155 -2.68 -8.95 4.81
C GLY A 155 -2.00 -10.19 5.38
N TRP A 156 -0.82 -10.55 4.92
CA TRP A 156 -0.13 -11.80 5.30
C TRP A 156 0.37 -11.83 6.73
N CYS A 157 0.76 -10.70 7.30
CA CYS A 157 1.24 -10.59 8.67
C CYS A 157 0.15 -9.97 9.55
N ALA A 158 -0.23 -10.65 10.63
CA ALA A 158 -1.29 -10.18 11.52
C ALA A 158 -0.86 -9.00 12.40
N THR A 159 0.42 -8.92 12.75
CA THR A 159 0.96 -7.94 13.69
C THR A 159 2.18 -7.20 13.14
N LEU A 160 2.58 -6.10 13.79
CA LEU A 160 3.83 -5.41 13.47
C LEU A 160 5.03 -6.28 13.86
N GLU A 161 4.90 -7.05 14.91
CA GLU A 161 5.92 -8.01 15.36
C GLU A 161 6.22 -9.04 14.26
N ASP A 162 5.18 -9.60 13.63
CA ASP A 162 5.32 -10.52 12.48
C ASP A 162 5.90 -9.81 11.27
N TRP A 163 5.50 -8.55 11.03
CA TRP A 163 6.01 -7.76 9.91
C TRP A 163 7.51 -7.53 10.01
N PHE A 164 8.05 -7.35 11.21
CA PHE A 164 9.47 -7.17 11.45
C PHE A 164 10.21 -8.48 11.80
N ASP A 165 9.58 -9.65 11.68
CA ASP A 165 10.26 -10.93 11.81
C ASP A 165 10.92 -11.33 10.47
N PRO A 166 12.26 -11.50 10.39
CA PRO A 166 12.93 -11.93 9.17
C PRO A 166 12.50 -13.32 8.70
N LYS A 167 11.94 -14.17 9.58
CA LYS A 167 11.43 -15.50 9.22
C LYS A 167 10.34 -15.42 8.14
N ARG A 168 9.63 -14.29 8.04
CA ARG A 168 8.61 -14.10 7.00
C ARG A 168 9.16 -14.18 5.57
N LEU A 169 10.47 -14.01 5.39
CA LEU A 169 11.12 -14.12 4.09
C LEU A 169 11.34 -15.57 3.63
N ASN A 170 11.22 -16.55 4.53
CA ASN A 170 11.47 -17.94 4.25
C ASN A 170 10.30 -18.61 3.54
N ASP A 171 10.58 -19.57 2.67
CA ASP A 171 9.54 -20.27 1.90
C ASP A 171 8.68 -21.20 2.77
N ASP A 172 9.17 -21.61 3.94
CA ASP A 172 8.43 -22.37 4.93
C ASP A 172 7.65 -21.52 5.95
N TYR A 173 7.66 -20.18 5.78
CA TYR A 173 6.91 -19.30 6.67
C TYR A 173 5.41 -19.56 6.59
N VAL A 174 4.79 -19.68 7.76
CA VAL A 174 3.33 -19.77 7.90
C VAL A 174 2.78 -18.38 8.16
N PRO A 175 2.11 -17.72 7.18
CA PRO A 175 1.54 -16.42 7.40
C PRO A 175 0.58 -16.38 8.58
N THR A 176 0.75 -15.40 9.45
CA THR A 176 -0.04 -15.19 10.67
C THR A 176 -1.37 -14.50 10.39
N GLY A 177 -1.43 -13.73 9.29
CA GLY A 177 -2.63 -13.06 8.79
C GLY A 177 -3.38 -13.89 7.75
N PHE A 178 -3.76 -13.24 6.66
CA PHE A 178 -4.48 -13.90 5.57
C PHE A 178 -3.58 -14.92 4.84
N LYS A 179 -4.18 -16.06 4.51
CA LYS A 179 -3.60 -17.08 3.63
C LYS A 179 -4.56 -17.43 2.51
N PRO A 180 -4.10 -17.57 1.27
CA PRO A 180 -4.92 -18.14 0.22
C PRO A 180 -5.38 -19.56 0.54
N TYR A 181 -6.53 -19.93 0.00
CA TYR A 181 -7.07 -21.29 0.19
C TYR A 181 -6.06 -22.35 -0.26
N ASN A 182 -5.86 -23.41 0.54
CA ASN A 182 -4.89 -24.49 0.34
C ASN A 182 -3.40 -24.09 0.39
N VAL A 183 -3.06 -22.84 0.70
CA VAL A 183 -1.67 -22.44 0.92
C VAL A 183 -1.33 -22.59 2.40
N LYS A 184 -0.39 -23.47 2.72
CA LYS A 184 0.09 -23.68 4.10
C LYS A 184 1.21 -22.73 4.45
N THR A 185 2.17 -22.58 3.57
CA THR A 185 3.37 -21.74 3.74
C THR A 185 3.49 -20.77 2.58
N PHE A 186 4.00 -19.59 2.86
CA PHE A 186 4.18 -18.56 1.84
C PHE A 186 5.21 -17.53 2.33
N ALA A 187 6.26 -17.31 1.56
CA ALA A 187 7.25 -16.29 1.86
C ALA A 187 6.70 -14.89 1.61
N VAL A 188 6.71 -14.05 2.63
CA VAL A 188 6.34 -12.63 2.52
C VAL A 188 7.58 -11.81 2.19
N LYS A 189 7.91 -11.75 0.90
CA LYS A 189 9.12 -11.09 0.38
C LYS A 189 9.03 -9.55 0.42
N GLY A 190 10.19 -8.93 0.28
CA GLY A 190 10.36 -7.48 0.15
C GLY A 190 10.16 -6.69 1.43
N HIS A 191 10.24 -5.37 1.31
CA HIS A 191 10.19 -4.41 2.41
C HIS A 191 11.05 -4.83 3.60
N THR A 192 12.33 -5.03 3.33
CA THR A 192 13.29 -5.62 4.30
C THR A 192 13.79 -4.63 5.35
N PHE A 193 13.35 -3.38 5.31
CA PHE A 193 13.72 -2.35 6.28
C PHE A 193 13.35 -2.76 7.70
N GLY A 194 14.29 -2.65 8.61
CA GLY A 194 14.11 -2.97 10.02
C GLY A 194 14.13 -4.47 10.35
N LEU A 195 14.45 -5.36 9.41
CA LEU A 195 14.56 -6.80 9.71
C LEU A 195 15.84 -7.17 10.47
N ASP A 196 16.91 -6.39 10.28
CA ASP A 196 18.23 -6.63 10.89
C ASP A 196 18.39 -5.94 12.26
N LEU A 197 17.36 -5.25 12.75
CA LEU A 197 17.37 -4.60 14.03
C LEU A 197 17.48 -5.60 15.18
N THR A 198 18.13 -5.17 16.25
CA THR A 198 18.13 -5.92 17.51
C THR A 198 16.70 -6.06 18.07
N PRO A 199 16.44 -7.05 18.93
CA PRO A 199 15.12 -7.20 19.55
C PRO A 199 14.62 -5.94 20.27
N GLN A 200 15.53 -5.21 20.93
CA GLN A 200 15.17 -3.96 21.63
C GLN A 200 14.81 -2.84 20.64
N GLU A 201 15.57 -2.67 19.57
CA GLU A 201 15.28 -1.66 18.55
C GLU A 201 13.97 -1.95 17.84
N LYS A 202 13.64 -3.23 17.59
CA LYS A 202 12.33 -3.62 17.03
C LYS A 202 11.19 -3.25 17.97
N GLN A 203 11.33 -3.53 19.26
CA GLN A 203 10.33 -3.15 20.26
C GLN A 203 10.14 -1.64 20.31
N ASP A 204 11.22 -0.87 20.35
CA ASP A 204 11.20 0.59 20.36
C ASP A 204 10.57 1.14 19.07
N LEU A 205 10.94 0.59 17.90
CA LEU A 205 10.34 0.96 16.60
C LEU A 205 8.83 0.70 16.60
N ILE A 206 8.38 -0.47 17.07
CA ILE A 206 6.97 -0.82 17.15
C ILE A 206 6.24 0.10 18.13
N ALA A 207 6.85 0.43 19.27
CA ALA A 207 6.30 1.40 20.24
C ALA A 207 6.07 2.77 19.56
N PHE A 208 7.04 3.26 18.79
CA PHE A 208 6.88 4.49 18.01
C PHE A 208 5.76 4.37 16.96
N LEU A 209 5.77 3.32 16.15
CA LEU A 209 4.75 3.12 15.11
C LEU A 209 3.33 3.08 15.70
N LYS A 210 3.16 2.49 16.87
CA LYS A 210 1.88 2.47 17.58
C LYS A 210 1.40 3.85 18.03
N THR A 211 2.28 4.86 18.07
CA THR A 211 1.87 6.25 18.41
C THR A 211 1.34 7.03 17.20
N LEU A 212 1.49 6.50 15.99
CA LEU A 212 1.05 7.13 14.74
C LEU A 212 -0.45 6.84 14.50
#